data_17f95c265f09bc76946136e66a61874f
#
_entry.id   17f95c265f09bc76946136e66a61874f
#
_cell.length_a   1.000
_cell.length_b   1.000
_cell.length_c   1.000
_cell.angle_alpha   90.00
_cell.angle_beta   90.00
_cell.angle_gamma   90.00
#
_symmetry.space_group_name_H-M   'P 1'
#
loop_
_entity.id
_entity.type
_entity.pdbx_description
1 polymer ?
#
loop_
_entity_poly.entity_id
_entity_poly.type
_entity_poly.pdbx_seq_one_letter_code
_entity_poly.pdbx_strand_id
1 'polypeptide(L)'
;MAHFRPLLAERDFTEQQWRVLRVLDEFGAMDPTELSERSVILTPSMTRILRALEERGMIRRERHDGDGRRQVIHLSDLARSAIAVASPASNAAHGELERQYGAERMEQLLDMLNDLADLKPPK
;
A
#
# COMPACT_ATOMS: atom_id res chain seq x y z
N MET A 1 8.38 -4.90 -13.74
CA MET A 1 7.26 -5.45 -12.91
C MET A 1 7.60 -6.78 -12.30
N ALA A 2 8.30 -7.66 -13.02
CA ALA A 2 8.67 -8.99 -12.52
C ALA A 2 9.51 -8.93 -11.23
N HIS A 3 10.30 -7.88 -11.03
CA HIS A 3 11.14 -7.73 -9.85
C HIS A 3 10.37 -7.45 -8.56
N PHE A 4 9.17 -6.87 -8.66
CA PHE A 4 8.37 -6.55 -7.48
C PHE A 4 7.41 -7.65 -7.08
N ARG A 5 6.89 -8.40 -8.06
CA ARG A 5 5.95 -9.48 -7.79
C ARG A 5 6.49 -10.56 -6.86
N PRO A 6 7.72 -11.05 -7.04
CA PRO A 6 8.27 -12.03 -6.10
C PRO A 6 8.37 -11.52 -4.67
N LEU A 7 8.71 -10.23 -4.49
CA LEU A 7 8.80 -9.63 -3.15
C LEU A 7 7.43 -9.58 -2.48
N LEU A 8 6.39 -9.19 -3.22
CA LEU A 8 5.03 -9.17 -2.70
C LEU A 8 4.54 -10.58 -2.41
N ALA A 9 4.84 -11.54 -3.28
CA ALA A 9 4.46 -12.93 -3.09
C ALA A 9 5.13 -13.54 -1.85
N GLU A 10 6.39 -13.24 -1.60
CA GLU A 10 7.10 -13.69 -0.42
C GLU A 10 6.47 -13.20 0.86
N ARG A 11 5.89 -12.00 0.86
CA ARG A 11 5.19 -11.42 2.00
C ARG A 11 3.72 -11.82 2.06
N ASP A 12 3.24 -12.50 1.02
CA ASP A 12 1.87 -12.96 0.92
C ASP A 12 0.85 -11.82 1.04
N PHE A 13 1.18 -10.66 0.46
CA PHE A 13 0.29 -9.51 0.39
C PHE A 13 -0.10 -9.22 -1.05
N THR A 14 -1.36 -8.80 -1.24
CA THR A 14 -1.78 -8.24 -2.52
C THR A 14 -1.18 -6.84 -2.68
N GLU A 15 -1.16 -6.34 -3.90
CA GLU A 15 -0.71 -4.98 -4.18
C GLU A 15 -1.54 -3.94 -3.41
N GLN A 16 -2.85 -4.13 -3.34
CA GLN A 16 -3.73 -3.22 -2.61
C GLN A 16 -3.49 -3.28 -1.10
N GLN A 17 -3.31 -4.47 -0.55
CA GLN A 17 -2.96 -4.63 0.86
C GLN A 17 -1.65 -3.92 1.19
N TRP A 18 -0.65 -4.11 0.35
CA TRP A 18 0.64 -3.46 0.54
C TRP A 18 0.53 -1.95 0.48
N ARG A 19 -0.26 -1.42 -0.45
CA ARG A 19 -0.50 0.02 -0.59
C ARG A 19 -1.11 0.61 0.68
N VAL A 20 -2.10 -0.06 1.25
CA VAL A 20 -2.73 0.36 2.51
C VAL A 20 -1.72 0.41 3.65
N LEU A 21 -0.89 -0.63 3.78
CA LEU A 21 0.15 -0.67 4.82
C LEU A 21 1.15 0.48 4.64
N ARG A 22 1.55 0.76 3.40
CA ARG A 22 2.49 1.84 3.11
C ARG A 22 1.91 3.22 3.40
N VAL A 23 0.64 3.44 3.12
CA VAL A 23 -0.04 4.70 3.44
C VAL A 23 -0.07 4.91 4.94
N LEU A 24 -0.41 3.89 5.72
CA LEU A 24 -0.43 3.97 7.17
C LEU A 24 0.96 4.23 7.73
N ASP A 25 1.98 3.62 7.15
CA ASP A 25 3.36 3.82 7.58
C ASP A 25 3.84 5.26 7.33
N GLU A 26 3.48 5.81 6.18
CA GLU A 26 3.93 7.15 5.76
C GLU A 26 3.18 8.27 6.48
N PHE A 27 1.85 8.16 6.59
CA PHE A 27 0.99 9.24 7.07
C PHE A 27 0.48 9.04 8.50
N GLY A 28 0.67 7.85 9.07
CA GLY A 28 0.21 7.54 10.41
C GLY A 28 -1.23 7.01 10.44
N ALA A 29 -1.74 6.81 11.64
CA ALA A 29 -3.07 6.26 11.86
C ALA A 29 -4.16 7.21 11.33
N MET A 30 -5.20 6.66 10.75
CA MET A 30 -6.29 7.43 10.16
C MET A 30 -7.57 6.63 10.13
N ASP A 31 -8.71 7.30 9.88
CA ASP A 31 -9.98 6.62 9.73
C ASP A 31 -10.06 5.91 8.36
N PRO A 32 -11.00 4.95 8.21
CA PRO A 32 -11.13 4.22 6.95
C PRO A 32 -11.44 5.08 5.73
N THR A 33 -12.18 6.17 5.91
CA THR A 33 -12.54 7.08 4.82
C THR A 33 -11.30 7.77 4.27
N GLU A 34 -10.49 8.34 5.17
CA GLU A 34 -9.24 8.99 4.76
C GLU A 34 -8.28 7.98 4.14
N LEU A 35 -8.22 6.77 4.72
CA LEU A 35 -7.37 5.70 4.19
C LEU A 35 -7.80 5.30 2.77
N SER A 36 -9.10 5.22 2.50
CA SER A 36 -9.60 4.95 1.15
C SER A 36 -9.19 6.03 0.17
N GLU A 37 -9.30 7.28 0.56
CA GLU A 37 -8.93 8.41 -0.30
C GLU A 37 -7.43 8.41 -0.61
N ARG A 38 -6.58 8.26 0.41
CA ARG A 38 -5.13 8.29 0.24
C ARG A 38 -4.60 7.07 -0.51
N SER A 39 -5.23 5.91 -0.32
CA SER A 39 -4.84 4.68 -1.00
C SER A 39 -5.42 4.57 -2.41
N VAL A 40 -6.37 5.44 -2.76
CA VAL A 40 -7.11 5.39 -4.03
C VAL A 40 -7.80 4.05 -4.20
N ILE A 41 -8.51 3.62 -3.15
CA ILE A 41 -9.23 2.34 -3.10
C ILE A 41 -10.67 2.65 -2.71
N LEU A 42 -11.62 2.05 -3.43
CA LEU A 42 -13.04 2.24 -3.15
C LEU A 42 -13.42 1.64 -1.80
N THR A 43 -14.37 2.28 -1.13
CA THR A 43 -14.78 1.89 0.23
C THR A 43 -15.17 0.42 0.38
N PRO A 44 -15.95 -0.21 -0.52
CA PRO A 44 -16.26 -1.64 -0.38
C PRO A 44 -15.02 -2.52 -0.42
N SER A 45 -14.07 -2.21 -1.29
CA SER A 45 -12.79 -2.93 -1.37
C SER A 45 -11.95 -2.70 -0.12
N MET A 46 -11.92 -1.46 0.38
CA MET A 46 -11.19 -1.12 1.60
C MET A 46 -11.70 -1.92 2.79
N THR A 47 -13.01 -2.08 2.93
CA THR A 47 -13.60 -2.86 4.02
C THR A 47 -13.06 -4.29 4.04
N ARG A 48 -12.99 -4.93 2.87
CA ARG A 48 -12.45 -6.29 2.75
C ARG A 48 -10.96 -6.35 3.04
N ILE A 49 -10.22 -5.37 2.53
CA ILE A 49 -8.77 -5.30 2.73
C ILE A 49 -8.45 -5.14 4.22
N LEU A 50 -9.15 -4.24 4.91
CA LEU A 50 -8.93 -4.00 6.33
C LEU A 50 -9.25 -5.24 7.17
N ARG A 51 -10.32 -5.95 6.83
CA ARG A 51 -10.67 -7.19 7.52
C ARG A 51 -9.56 -8.23 7.37
N ALA A 52 -9.08 -8.43 6.16
CA ALA A 52 -8.00 -9.38 5.90
C ALA A 52 -6.71 -9.00 6.63
N LEU A 53 -6.34 -7.73 6.64
CA LEU A 53 -5.15 -7.27 7.33
C LEU A 53 -5.30 -7.38 8.86
N GLU A 54 -6.48 -7.12 9.38
CA GLU A 54 -6.74 -7.27 10.81
C GLU A 54 -6.64 -8.73 11.24
N GLU A 55 -7.19 -9.66 10.46
CA GLU A 55 -7.10 -11.08 10.72
C GLU A 55 -5.66 -11.59 10.73
N ARG A 56 -4.80 -10.97 9.93
CA ARG A 56 -3.38 -11.31 9.86
C ARG A 56 -2.54 -10.59 10.92
N GLY A 57 -3.16 -9.75 11.75
CA GLY A 57 -2.44 -9.00 12.78
C GLY A 57 -1.61 -7.84 12.26
N MET A 58 -1.88 -7.36 11.05
CA MET A 58 -1.14 -6.26 10.44
C MET A 58 -1.66 -4.89 10.86
N ILE A 59 -2.93 -4.79 11.16
CA ILE A 59 -3.57 -3.57 11.63
C ILE A 59 -4.42 -3.85 12.86
N ARG A 60 -4.71 -2.80 13.61
CA ARG A 60 -5.69 -2.84 14.70
C ARG A 60 -6.64 -1.66 14.54
N ARG A 61 -7.86 -1.86 14.97
CA ARG A 61 -8.89 -0.82 14.98
C ARG A 61 -9.08 -0.31 16.39
N GLU A 62 -9.17 1.00 16.51
CA GLU A 62 -9.43 1.65 17.78
C GLU A 62 -10.63 2.57 17.62
N ARG A 63 -11.59 2.47 18.55
CA ARG A 63 -12.73 3.38 18.57
C ARG A 63 -12.41 4.54 19.49
N HIS A 64 -12.72 5.75 19.02
CA HIS A 64 -12.63 6.92 19.87
C HIS A 64 -13.79 6.95 20.88
N ASP A 65 -13.45 7.10 22.14
CA ASP A 65 -14.44 7.37 23.19
C ASP A 65 -15.09 8.70 22.86
N GLY A 66 -16.40 8.80 22.92
CA GLY A 66 -17.13 10.01 22.64
C GLY A 66 -17.73 10.12 21.26
N ASP A 67 -17.19 9.41 20.27
CA ASP A 67 -17.84 9.22 18.98
C ASP A 67 -17.77 7.75 18.62
N GLY A 68 -18.77 6.98 19.01
CA GLY A 68 -18.81 5.54 18.85
C GLY A 68 -18.81 5.06 17.40
N ARG A 69 -18.89 5.96 16.43
CA ARG A 69 -18.85 5.64 15.01
C ARG A 69 -17.47 5.80 14.40
N ARG A 70 -16.60 6.55 15.06
CA ARG A 70 -15.30 6.88 14.52
C ARG A 70 -14.30 5.78 14.88
N GLN A 71 -13.69 5.22 13.86
CA GLN A 71 -12.64 4.22 14.01
C GLN A 71 -11.34 4.78 13.49
N VAL A 72 -10.24 4.43 14.16
CA VAL A 72 -8.90 4.77 13.71
C VAL A 72 -8.15 3.48 13.44
N ILE A 73 -7.52 3.40 12.28
CA ILE A 73 -6.76 2.24 11.86
C ILE A 73 -5.29 2.50 12.15
N HIS A 74 -4.68 1.58 12.90
CA HIS A 74 -3.26 1.66 13.26
C HIS A 74 -2.48 0.50 12.68
N LEU A 75 -1.24 0.73 12.27
CA LEU A 75 -0.32 -0.35 11.98
C LEU A 75 0.07 -1.07 13.26
N SER A 76 0.17 -2.40 13.17
CA SER A 76 0.76 -3.19 14.26
C SER A 76 2.28 -3.14 14.18
N ASP A 77 2.94 -3.56 15.27
CA ASP A 77 4.40 -3.69 15.26
C ASP A 77 4.87 -4.74 14.26
N LEU A 78 4.08 -5.80 14.08
CA LEU A 78 4.36 -6.83 13.08
C LEU A 78 4.38 -6.23 11.67
N ALA A 79 3.41 -5.37 11.34
CA ALA A 79 3.36 -4.71 10.05
C ALA A 79 4.55 -3.77 9.84
N ARG A 80 4.94 -3.02 10.86
CA ARG A 80 6.10 -2.14 10.77
C ARG A 80 7.38 -2.92 10.49
N SER A 81 7.54 -4.06 11.16
CA SER A 81 8.68 -4.94 10.93
C SER A 81 8.69 -5.49 9.50
N ALA A 82 7.52 -5.90 8.99
CA ALA A 82 7.39 -6.39 7.62
C ALA A 82 7.75 -5.33 6.58
N ILE A 83 7.31 -4.10 6.80
CA ILE A 83 7.62 -2.97 5.91
C ILE A 83 9.12 -2.67 5.95
N ALA A 84 9.73 -2.64 7.13
CA ALA A 84 11.15 -2.36 7.29
C ALA A 84 12.02 -3.39 6.55
N VAL A 85 11.61 -4.66 6.56
CA VAL A 85 12.33 -5.73 5.86
C VAL A 85 12.13 -5.64 4.35
N ALA A 86 10.90 -5.37 3.89
CA ALA A 86 10.57 -5.36 2.47
C ALA A 86 11.07 -4.10 1.73
N SER A 87 11.04 -2.93 2.40
CA SER A 87 11.38 -1.66 1.75
C SER A 87 12.80 -1.61 1.18
N PRO A 88 13.87 -2.03 1.89
CA PRO A 88 15.20 -2.05 1.29
C PRO A 88 15.28 -2.95 0.07
N ALA A 89 14.64 -4.12 0.10
CA ALA A 89 14.63 -5.04 -1.03
C ALA A 89 13.88 -4.44 -2.24
N SER A 90 12.75 -3.79 -2.01
CA SER A 90 12.00 -3.11 -3.06
C SER A 90 12.82 -1.97 -3.68
N ASN A 91 13.50 -1.19 -2.85
CA ASN A 91 14.35 -0.09 -3.31
C ASN A 91 15.54 -0.63 -4.11
N ALA A 92 16.14 -1.73 -3.68
CA ALA A 92 17.24 -2.36 -4.40
C ALA A 92 16.79 -2.86 -5.78
N ALA A 93 15.62 -3.50 -5.87
CA ALA A 93 15.05 -3.97 -7.12
C ALA A 93 14.76 -2.79 -8.07
N HIS A 94 14.20 -1.72 -7.53
CA HIS A 94 13.92 -0.52 -8.31
C HIS A 94 15.21 0.13 -8.84
N GLY A 95 16.23 0.25 -7.99
CA GLY A 95 17.52 0.79 -8.38
C GLY A 95 18.22 -0.03 -9.45
N GLU A 96 18.08 -1.34 -9.39
CA GLU A 96 18.63 -2.23 -10.41
C GLU A 96 17.95 -2.05 -11.76
N LEU A 97 16.61 -1.94 -11.76
CA LEU A 97 15.87 -1.65 -12.98
C LEU A 97 16.28 -0.31 -13.58
N GLU A 98 16.46 0.69 -12.76
CA GLU A 98 16.86 2.02 -13.19
C GLU A 98 18.25 2.00 -13.82
N ARG A 99 19.19 1.26 -13.24
CA ARG A 99 20.54 1.12 -13.79
C ARG A 99 20.54 0.43 -15.13
N GLN A 100 19.74 -0.63 -15.31
CA GLN A 100 19.68 -1.39 -16.55
C GLN A 100 18.97 -0.64 -17.66
N TYR A 101 17.92 0.09 -17.32
CA TYR A 101 17.05 0.74 -18.29
C TYR A 101 17.46 2.19 -18.59
N GLY A 102 18.13 2.83 -17.64
CA GLY A 102 18.49 4.25 -17.71
C GLY A 102 17.50 5.10 -16.94
N ALA A 103 18.03 6.05 -16.17
CA ALA A 103 17.21 6.89 -15.29
C ALA A 103 16.16 7.70 -16.08
N GLU A 104 16.58 8.29 -17.21
CA GLU A 104 15.67 9.10 -18.05
C GLU A 104 14.56 8.25 -18.66
N ARG A 105 14.89 7.07 -19.15
CA ARG A 105 13.90 6.15 -19.73
C ARG A 105 12.96 5.61 -18.68
N MET A 106 13.45 5.35 -17.48
CA MET A 106 12.62 4.91 -16.35
C MET A 106 11.63 5.98 -15.96
N GLU A 107 12.06 7.25 -15.93
CA GLU A 107 11.19 8.38 -15.63
C GLU A 107 10.08 8.51 -16.68
N GLN A 108 10.42 8.38 -17.97
CA GLN A 108 9.44 8.40 -19.05
C GLN A 108 8.44 7.26 -18.92
N LEU A 109 8.92 6.07 -18.57
CA LEU A 109 8.03 4.90 -18.37
C LEU A 109 7.07 5.13 -17.22
N LEU A 110 7.56 5.66 -16.11
CA LEU A 110 6.71 5.96 -14.95
C LEU A 110 5.67 7.01 -15.29
N ASP A 111 6.02 8.04 -16.04
CA ASP A 111 5.08 9.05 -16.52
C ASP A 111 3.99 8.44 -17.38
N MET A 112 4.35 7.55 -18.31
CA MET A 112 3.38 6.86 -19.16
C MET A 112 2.46 5.95 -18.35
N LEU A 113 3.00 5.25 -17.34
CA LEU A 113 2.20 4.41 -16.47
C LEU A 113 1.23 5.23 -15.62
N ASN A 114 1.66 6.41 -15.15
CA ASN A 114 0.80 7.32 -14.41
C ASN A 114 -0.32 7.85 -15.29
N ASP A 115 -0.03 8.21 -16.53
CA ASP A 115 -1.04 8.63 -17.50
C ASP A 115 -2.07 7.53 -17.72
N LEU A 116 -1.61 6.30 -17.87
CA LEU A 116 -2.49 5.15 -18.03
C LEU A 116 -3.38 4.92 -16.81
N ALA A 117 -2.81 5.09 -15.62
CA ALA A 117 -3.54 4.93 -14.37
C ALA A 117 -4.62 5.99 -14.18
N ASP A 118 -4.43 7.19 -14.76
CA ASP A 118 -5.39 8.28 -14.69
C ASP A 118 -6.55 8.12 -15.67
N LEU A 119 -6.45 7.19 -16.63
CA LEU A 119 -7.54 6.90 -17.54
C LEU A 119 -8.67 6.19 -16.82
N LYS A 120 -9.90 6.59 -17.10
CA LYS A 120 -11.06 5.89 -16.53
C LYS A 120 -11.23 4.56 -17.23
N PRO A 121 -11.41 3.46 -16.49
CA PRO A 121 -11.64 2.17 -17.13
C PRO A 121 -12.95 2.20 -17.90
N PRO A 122 -13.03 1.49 -19.03
CA PRO A 122 -14.29 1.36 -19.77
C PRO A 122 -15.30 0.60 -18.92
N LYS A 123 -16.53 1.06 -18.97
CA LYS A 123 -17.61 0.39 -18.26
C LYS A 123 -18.17 -0.76 -19.07
#